data_d9fecfde1913b6ac01cdcbfefc83b539
#
_entry.id   d9fecfde1913b6ac01cdcbfefc83b539
#
_cell.length_a   1.000
_cell.length_b   1.000
_cell.length_c   1.000
_cell.angle_alpha   90.00
_cell.angle_beta   90.00
_cell.angle_gamma   90.00
#
_symmetry.space_group_name_H-M   'P 1'
#
loop_
_entity.id
_entity.type
_entity.pdbx_description
1 polymer ?
#
loop_
_entity_poly.entity_id
_entity_poly.type
_entity_poly.pdbx_seq_one_letter_code
_entity_poly.pdbx_strand_id
1 'polypeptide(L)'
;KRIKGGNPERITLGRHPDMTIDQARRKTMEINLVIAEGKSPAEAKRKLKSEPLFCDLFAEYLERHSKPKKKTWTDDLDNYKKHVEKQFSKKKLSEINRATVSLLHSNITTKSGPIAANRILALISSVFGWAISAGLWENNPAIGIRRNKEKSRDRFIQSDELPRFFQALSKEPNETIRDYVLISLLTGARRS
;
A
#
# COMPACT_ATOMS: atom_id res chain seq x y z
N LYS A 1 -26.35 -15.71 26.06
CA LYS A 1 -27.34 -16.37 25.19
C LYS A 1 -26.62 -17.44 24.37
N ARG A 2 -27.26 -18.57 24.06
CA ARG A 2 -26.71 -19.63 23.23
C ARG A 2 -27.11 -19.42 21.76
N ILE A 3 -26.15 -19.49 20.85
CA ILE A 3 -26.43 -19.73 19.45
C ILE A 3 -26.80 -21.23 19.33
N LYS A 4 -27.79 -21.59 18.51
CA LYS A 4 -28.27 -22.95 18.35
C LYS A 4 -27.09 -23.90 18.10
N GLY A 5 -26.80 -24.80 19.08
CA GLY A 5 -25.66 -25.74 19.02
C GLY A 5 -24.30 -25.22 19.53
N GLY A 6 -24.18 -23.98 19.99
CA GLY A 6 -22.94 -23.41 20.47
C GLY A 6 -22.86 -23.29 22.01
N ASN A 7 -21.62 -23.02 22.51
CA ASN A 7 -21.39 -22.70 23.91
C ASN A 7 -21.97 -21.32 24.28
N PRO A 8 -22.42 -21.13 25.53
CA PRO A 8 -22.96 -19.84 25.98
C PRO A 8 -21.88 -18.76 25.94
N GLU A 9 -22.15 -17.66 25.24
CA GLU A 9 -21.26 -16.51 25.18
C GLU A 9 -21.72 -15.38 26.07
N ARG A 10 -20.76 -14.74 26.77
CA ARG A 10 -20.99 -13.54 27.58
C ARG A 10 -20.60 -12.31 26.76
N ILE A 11 -21.56 -11.41 26.56
CA ILE A 11 -21.35 -10.16 25.83
C ILE A 11 -21.51 -9.00 26.81
N THR A 12 -20.47 -8.17 26.91
CA THR A 12 -20.53 -6.94 27.73
C THR A 12 -21.22 -5.85 26.93
N LEU A 13 -22.31 -5.30 27.46
CA LEU A 13 -23.09 -4.23 26.81
C LEU A 13 -22.50 -2.84 27.10
N GLY A 14 -22.02 -2.61 28.32
CA GLY A 14 -21.43 -1.36 28.77
C GLY A 14 -21.21 -1.36 30.27
N ARG A 15 -20.70 -0.25 30.83
CA ARG A 15 -20.52 -0.03 32.25
C ARG A 15 -21.68 0.81 32.82
N HIS A 16 -22.14 0.50 34.03
CA HIS A 16 -22.94 1.39 34.82
C HIS A 16 -22.01 2.35 35.60
N PRO A 17 -22.28 3.67 35.69
CA PRO A 17 -23.48 4.40 35.25
C PRO A 17 -23.42 4.97 33.83
N ASP A 18 -22.36 4.72 33.04
CA ASP A 18 -22.15 5.29 31.69
C ASP A 18 -23.25 4.90 30.70
N MET A 19 -23.98 3.82 30.98
CA MET A 19 -25.08 3.33 30.16
C MET A 19 -26.38 3.26 30.99
N THR A 20 -27.45 3.86 30.44
CA THR A 20 -28.79 3.78 31.01
C THR A 20 -29.43 2.41 30.74
N ILE A 21 -30.44 2.06 31.52
CA ILE A 21 -31.18 0.79 31.36
C ILE A 21 -31.82 0.69 29.97
N ASP A 22 -32.36 1.78 29.46
CA ASP A 22 -32.98 1.80 28.10
C ASP A 22 -31.97 1.62 26.98
N GLN A 23 -30.78 2.22 27.12
CA GLN A 23 -29.69 1.98 26.19
C GLN A 23 -29.21 0.54 26.21
N ALA A 24 -29.15 -0.07 27.42
CA ALA A 24 -28.79 -1.49 27.55
C ALA A 24 -29.84 -2.41 26.90
N ARG A 25 -31.13 -2.10 27.08
CA ARG A 25 -32.23 -2.83 26.43
C ARG A 25 -32.15 -2.76 24.90
N ARG A 26 -31.96 -1.56 24.33
CA ARG A 26 -31.81 -1.37 22.89
C ARG A 26 -30.64 -2.17 22.33
N LYS A 27 -29.46 -2.09 22.95
CA LYS A 27 -28.30 -2.91 22.56
C LYS A 27 -28.55 -4.40 22.64
N THR A 28 -29.29 -4.84 23.65
CA THR A 28 -29.65 -6.25 23.79
C THR A 28 -30.56 -6.70 22.64
N MET A 29 -31.50 -5.87 22.23
CA MET A 29 -32.38 -6.17 21.09
C MET A 29 -31.58 -6.29 19.78
N GLU A 30 -30.67 -5.34 19.52
CA GLU A 30 -29.78 -5.38 18.33
C GLU A 30 -28.94 -6.66 18.30
N ILE A 31 -28.32 -7.01 19.43
CA ILE A 31 -27.51 -8.24 19.55
C ILE A 31 -28.38 -9.48 19.34
N ASN A 32 -29.62 -9.48 19.88
CA ASN A 32 -30.54 -10.60 19.68
C ASN A 32 -30.97 -10.78 18.23
N LEU A 33 -31.13 -9.70 17.47
CA LEU A 33 -31.40 -9.75 16.03
C LEU A 33 -30.23 -10.42 15.27
N VAL A 34 -28.99 -9.98 15.54
CA VAL A 34 -27.79 -10.58 14.94
C VAL A 34 -27.68 -12.08 15.24
N ILE A 35 -28.01 -12.49 16.48
CA ILE A 35 -28.01 -13.90 16.88
C ILE A 35 -29.16 -14.66 16.18
N ALA A 36 -30.31 -14.04 15.99
CA ALA A 36 -31.43 -14.66 15.26
C ALA A 36 -31.10 -14.91 13.79
N GLU A 37 -30.25 -14.06 13.19
CA GLU A 37 -29.69 -14.25 11.86
C GLU A 37 -28.61 -15.37 11.78
N GLY A 38 -28.31 -16.02 12.90
CA GLY A 38 -27.30 -17.09 12.98
C GLY A 38 -25.86 -16.61 13.09
N LYS A 39 -25.63 -15.31 13.26
CA LYS A 39 -24.29 -14.70 13.41
C LYS A 39 -23.87 -14.62 14.87
N SER A 40 -22.59 -14.90 15.16
CA SER A 40 -22.03 -14.71 16.50
C SER A 40 -21.39 -13.31 16.61
N PRO A 41 -21.91 -12.42 17.49
CA PRO A 41 -21.29 -11.13 17.74
C PRO A 41 -19.89 -11.24 18.38
N ALA A 42 -19.64 -12.31 19.15
CA ALA A 42 -18.33 -12.55 19.75
C ALA A 42 -17.30 -13.02 18.70
N GLU A 43 -17.70 -13.84 17.73
CA GLU A 43 -16.84 -14.22 16.61
C GLU A 43 -16.49 -13.03 15.72
N ALA A 44 -17.45 -12.16 15.42
CA ALA A 44 -17.18 -10.91 14.70
C ALA A 44 -16.14 -10.05 15.45
N LYS A 45 -16.28 -9.91 16.76
CA LYS A 45 -15.34 -9.18 17.61
C LYS A 45 -13.97 -9.88 17.68
N ARG A 46 -13.93 -11.21 17.72
CA ARG A 46 -12.67 -11.99 17.69
C ARG A 46 -11.98 -11.87 16.33
N LYS A 47 -12.71 -11.97 15.23
CA LYS A 47 -12.18 -11.74 13.87
C LYS A 47 -11.57 -10.35 13.73
N LEU A 48 -12.28 -9.32 14.21
CA LEU A 48 -11.73 -7.96 14.22
C LEU A 48 -10.48 -7.83 15.11
N LYS A 49 -10.40 -8.57 16.22
CA LYS A 49 -9.23 -8.52 17.12
C LYS A 49 -8.03 -9.28 16.56
N SER A 50 -8.26 -10.39 15.86
CA SER A 50 -7.22 -11.22 15.23
C SER A 50 -6.88 -10.80 13.80
N GLU A 51 -7.47 -9.73 13.30
CA GLU A 51 -7.20 -9.22 11.97
C GLU A 51 -5.74 -8.75 11.87
N PRO A 52 -5.00 -9.16 10.83
CA PRO A 52 -3.60 -8.80 10.67
C PRO A 52 -3.42 -7.29 10.47
N LEU A 53 -2.28 -6.80 10.92
CA LEU A 53 -1.85 -5.43 10.67
C LEU A 53 -1.26 -5.31 9.27
N PHE A 54 -1.24 -4.10 8.75
CA PHE A 54 -0.64 -3.87 7.43
C PHE A 54 0.86 -4.17 7.39
N CYS A 55 1.58 -3.95 8.50
CA CYS A 55 3.00 -4.32 8.57
C CYS A 55 3.22 -5.83 8.40
N ASP A 56 2.33 -6.66 8.96
CA ASP A 56 2.44 -8.13 8.86
C ASP A 56 2.15 -8.57 7.43
N LEU A 57 1.11 -8.02 6.80
CA LEU A 57 0.80 -8.27 5.39
C LEU A 57 1.94 -7.84 4.47
N PHE A 58 2.53 -6.66 4.71
CA PHE A 58 3.64 -6.17 3.90
C PHE A 58 4.89 -7.04 4.05
N ALA A 59 5.21 -7.48 5.26
CA ALA A 59 6.34 -8.39 5.50
C ALA A 59 6.14 -9.71 4.74
N GLU A 60 4.95 -10.29 4.79
CA GLU A 60 4.61 -11.51 4.06
C GLU A 60 4.66 -11.32 2.53
N TYR A 61 4.13 -10.20 2.02
CA TYR A 61 4.26 -9.82 0.62
C TYR A 61 5.73 -9.71 0.19
N LEU A 62 6.57 -9.08 1.01
CA LEU A 62 7.98 -8.90 0.71
C LEU A 62 8.69 -10.26 0.56
N GLU A 63 8.48 -11.16 1.53
CA GLU A 63 9.14 -12.48 1.53
C GLU A 63 8.60 -13.42 0.44
N ARG A 64 7.29 -13.50 0.28
CA ARG A 64 6.66 -14.49 -0.60
C ARG A 64 6.46 -14.02 -2.04
N HIS A 65 6.50 -12.71 -2.29
CA HIS A 65 6.23 -12.17 -3.63
C HIS A 65 7.33 -11.24 -4.14
N SER A 66 7.70 -10.20 -3.39
CA SER A 66 8.59 -9.17 -3.93
C SER A 66 10.03 -9.70 -4.10
N LYS A 67 10.62 -10.28 -3.05
CA LYS A 67 11.99 -10.83 -3.11
C LYS A 67 12.18 -11.90 -4.18
N PRO A 68 11.30 -12.91 -4.32
CA PRO A 68 11.48 -13.95 -5.33
C PRO A 68 11.26 -13.48 -6.77
N LYS A 69 10.41 -12.46 -6.98
CA LYS A 69 9.96 -12.06 -8.32
C LYS A 69 10.55 -10.76 -8.85
N LYS A 70 11.08 -9.90 -7.98
CA LYS A 70 11.57 -8.56 -8.37
C LYS A 70 13.05 -8.41 -8.01
N LYS A 71 13.86 -8.00 -8.97
CA LYS A 71 15.25 -7.54 -8.70
C LYS A 71 15.27 -6.29 -7.82
N THR A 72 14.25 -5.43 -7.92
CA THR A 72 14.12 -4.14 -7.22
C THR A 72 13.24 -4.23 -5.97
N TRP A 73 13.23 -5.37 -5.27
CA TRP A 73 12.46 -5.54 -4.03
C TRP A 73 12.88 -4.54 -2.92
N THR A 74 14.14 -4.08 -2.95
CA THR A 74 14.67 -3.05 -2.06
C THR A 74 13.93 -1.74 -2.22
N ASP A 75 13.56 -1.36 -3.46
CA ASP A 75 12.78 -0.16 -3.73
C ASP A 75 11.38 -0.24 -3.10
N ASP A 76 10.76 -1.42 -3.11
CA ASP A 76 9.47 -1.65 -2.45
C ASP A 76 9.60 -1.43 -0.93
N LEU A 77 10.67 -1.94 -0.32
CA LEU A 77 10.95 -1.78 1.11
C LEU A 77 11.24 -0.33 1.48
N ASP A 78 12.06 0.37 0.70
CA ASP A 78 12.41 1.77 0.95
C ASP A 78 11.19 2.69 0.79
N ASN A 79 10.38 2.45 -0.23
CA ASN A 79 9.13 3.15 -0.44
C ASN A 79 8.13 2.93 0.71
N TYR A 80 8.04 1.69 1.21
CA TYR A 80 7.22 1.38 2.37
C TYR A 80 7.71 2.17 3.60
N LYS A 81 8.97 2.04 3.97
CA LYS A 81 9.57 2.71 5.15
C LYS A 81 9.39 4.23 5.08
N LYS A 82 9.68 4.81 3.92
CA LYS A 82 9.68 6.27 3.73
C LYS A 82 8.28 6.89 3.75
N HIS A 83 7.28 6.21 3.18
CA HIS A 83 6.00 6.83 2.87
C HIS A 83 4.79 6.16 3.51
N VAL A 84 4.84 4.86 3.80
CA VAL A 84 3.66 4.07 4.18
C VAL A 84 3.70 3.68 5.66
N GLU A 85 4.86 3.27 6.17
CA GLU A 85 5.04 2.68 7.49
C GLU A 85 4.43 3.54 8.60
N LYS A 86 4.75 4.84 8.63
CA LYS A 86 4.27 5.77 9.67
C LYS A 86 2.74 5.84 9.75
N GLN A 87 2.05 5.67 8.62
CA GLN A 87 0.61 5.87 8.56
C GLN A 87 -0.19 4.57 8.59
N PHE A 88 0.36 3.46 8.06
CA PHE A 88 -0.39 2.23 7.86
C PHE A 88 0.14 1.04 8.67
N SER A 89 1.38 1.03 9.13
CA SER A 89 1.98 -0.16 9.75
C SER A 89 1.13 -0.76 10.86
N LYS A 90 0.61 0.09 11.76
CA LYS A 90 -0.20 -0.31 12.93
C LYS A 90 -1.70 -0.36 12.67
N LYS A 91 -2.13 -0.09 11.45
CA LYS A 91 -3.55 -0.18 11.08
C LYS A 91 -3.91 -1.60 10.70
N LYS A 92 -5.12 -2.00 11.06
CA LYS A 92 -5.75 -3.22 10.57
C LYS A 92 -6.10 -3.07 9.10
N LEU A 93 -6.16 -4.17 8.38
CA LEU A 93 -6.45 -4.13 6.94
C LEU A 93 -7.84 -3.53 6.65
N SER A 94 -8.83 -3.78 7.50
CA SER A 94 -10.18 -3.20 7.41
C SER A 94 -10.21 -1.67 7.58
N GLU A 95 -9.24 -1.09 8.30
CA GLU A 95 -9.11 0.35 8.50
C GLU A 95 -8.49 1.07 7.29
N ILE A 96 -7.86 0.29 6.39
CA ILE A 96 -7.24 0.82 5.18
C ILE A 96 -8.27 0.76 4.05
N ASN A 97 -9.05 1.80 3.94
CA ASN A 97 -10.06 1.97 2.91
C ASN A 97 -9.60 2.94 1.81
N ARG A 98 -10.40 3.07 0.75
CA ARG A 98 -10.11 3.94 -0.38
C ARG A 98 -9.85 5.39 0.03
N ALA A 99 -10.58 5.91 1.03
CA ALA A 99 -10.42 7.28 1.51
C ALA A 99 -9.05 7.48 2.17
N THR A 100 -8.61 6.54 3.01
CA THR A 100 -7.29 6.61 3.68
C THR A 100 -6.13 6.49 2.69
N VAL A 101 -6.25 5.63 1.66
CA VAL A 101 -5.24 5.51 0.59
C VAL A 101 -5.21 6.77 -0.28
N SER A 102 -6.37 7.33 -0.61
CA SER A 102 -6.46 8.59 -1.37
C SER A 102 -5.83 9.76 -0.61
N LEU A 103 -6.07 9.85 0.70
CA LEU A 103 -5.46 10.87 1.55
C LEU A 103 -3.94 10.71 1.60
N LEU A 104 -3.43 9.48 1.77
CA LEU A 104 -1.99 9.20 1.71
C LEU A 104 -1.40 9.63 0.36
N HIS A 105 -2.06 9.27 -0.76
CA HIS A 105 -1.63 9.65 -2.10
C HIS A 105 -1.54 11.16 -2.27
N SER A 106 -2.56 11.93 -1.83
CA SER A 106 -2.56 13.39 -1.87
C SER A 106 -1.45 14.00 -1.02
N ASN A 107 -1.23 13.48 0.19
CA ASN A 107 -0.17 13.94 1.08
C ASN A 107 1.23 13.72 0.47
N ILE A 108 1.45 12.58 -0.17
CA ILE A 108 2.72 12.29 -0.84
C ILE A 108 2.89 13.17 -2.07
N THR A 109 1.80 13.43 -2.82
CA THR A 109 1.82 14.34 -3.97
C THR A 109 2.36 15.71 -3.58
N THR A 110 1.88 16.26 -2.47
CA THR A 110 2.31 17.57 -1.97
C THR A 110 3.74 17.57 -1.44
N LYS A 111 4.16 16.50 -0.73
CA LYS A 111 5.46 16.45 -0.04
C LYS A 111 6.62 15.95 -0.92
N SER A 112 6.36 15.00 -1.80
CA SER A 112 7.38 14.25 -2.54
C SER A 112 7.16 14.23 -4.05
N GLY A 113 6.07 14.86 -4.51
CA GLY A 113 5.73 15.01 -5.91
C GLY A 113 4.84 13.90 -6.48
N PRO A 114 4.28 14.15 -7.68
CA PRO A 114 3.26 13.29 -8.30
C PRO A 114 3.78 11.90 -8.66
N ILE A 115 5.03 11.79 -9.11
CA ILE A 115 5.63 10.51 -9.51
C ILE A 115 5.80 9.59 -8.30
N ALA A 116 6.29 10.13 -7.17
CA ALA A 116 6.43 9.37 -5.93
C ALA A 116 5.07 8.86 -5.43
N ALA A 117 4.06 9.72 -5.42
CA ALA A 117 2.71 9.36 -5.03
C ALA A 117 2.12 8.22 -5.88
N ASN A 118 2.30 8.28 -7.20
CA ASN A 118 1.84 7.23 -8.11
C ASN A 118 2.55 5.89 -7.87
N ARG A 119 3.86 5.92 -7.57
CA ARG A 119 4.62 4.71 -7.23
C ARG A 119 4.15 4.07 -5.94
N ILE A 120 3.88 4.87 -4.91
CA ILE A 120 3.35 4.37 -3.64
C ILE A 120 1.93 3.81 -3.81
N LEU A 121 1.08 4.46 -4.60
CA LEU A 121 -0.24 3.93 -4.94
C LEU A 121 -0.14 2.57 -5.65
N ALA A 122 0.80 2.43 -6.58
CA ALA A 122 1.07 1.17 -7.27
C ALA A 122 1.58 0.09 -6.31
N LEU A 123 2.46 0.44 -5.37
CA LEU A 123 2.95 -0.49 -4.33
C LEU A 123 1.80 -0.99 -3.47
N ILE A 124 0.97 -0.10 -2.91
CA ILE A 124 -0.20 -0.49 -2.10
C ILE A 124 -1.14 -1.39 -2.91
N SER A 125 -1.40 -1.03 -4.18
CA SER A 125 -2.23 -1.84 -5.07
C SER A 125 -1.64 -3.23 -5.30
N SER A 126 -0.32 -3.35 -5.43
CA SER A 126 0.38 -4.63 -5.61
C SER A 126 0.30 -5.49 -4.35
N VAL A 127 0.47 -4.90 -3.16
CA VAL A 127 0.38 -5.61 -1.88
C VAL A 127 -1.02 -6.21 -1.70
N PHE A 128 -2.07 -5.40 -1.85
CA PHE A 128 -3.44 -5.88 -1.71
C PHE A 128 -3.85 -6.83 -2.85
N GLY A 129 -3.39 -6.60 -4.09
CA GLY A 129 -3.63 -7.49 -5.20
C GLY A 129 -3.02 -8.88 -4.96
N TRP A 130 -1.80 -8.93 -4.42
CA TRP A 130 -1.19 -10.18 -3.99
C TRP A 130 -1.95 -10.82 -2.83
N ALA A 131 -2.38 -10.07 -1.84
CA ALA A 131 -3.15 -10.59 -0.71
C ALA A 131 -4.46 -11.24 -1.16
N ILE A 132 -5.14 -10.65 -2.15
CA ILE A 132 -6.34 -11.22 -2.77
C ILE A 132 -6.00 -12.53 -3.49
N SER A 133 -4.95 -12.54 -4.30
CA SER A 133 -4.53 -13.75 -5.03
C SER A 133 -4.07 -14.89 -4.11
N ALA A 134 -3.58 -14.56 -2.93
CA ALA A 134 -3.18 -15.51 -1.89
C ALA A 134 -4.36 -15.95 -0.98
N GLY A 135 -5.56 -15.41 -1.18
CA GLY A 135 -6.74 -15.70 -0.33
C GLY A 135 -6.67 -15.10 1.08
N LEU A 136 -5.78 -14.13 1.30
CA LEU A 136 -5.57 -13.50 2.61
C LEU A 136 -6.51 -12.31 2.85
N TRP A 137 -6.99 -11.69 1.77
CA TRP A 137 -7.85 -10.51 1.82
C TRP A 137 -8.82 -10.49 0.63
N GLU A 138 -9.90 -9.70 0.73
CA GLU A 138 -10.97 -9.71 -0.29
C GLU A 138 -10.96 -8.46 -1.18
N ASN A 139 -10.50 -7.32 -0.67
CA ASN A 139 -10.65 -6.03 -1.33
C ASN A 139 -9.32 -5.30 -1.52
N ASN A 140 -9.21 -4.56 -2.63
CA ASN A 140 -8.06 -3.69 -2.88
C ASN A 140 -8.47 -2.21 -2.77
N PRO A 141 -8.08 -1.52 -1.68
CA PRO A 141 -8.48 -0.13 -1.44
C PRO A 141 -7.83 0.89 -2.38
N ALA A 142 -6.84 0.48 -3.16
CA ALA A 142 -6.18 1.35 -4.13
C ALA A 142 -6.91 1.42 -5.48
N ILE A 143 -7.87 0.51 -5.73
CA ILE A 143 -8.64 0.50 -6.99
C ILE A 143 -9.52 1.75 -7.10
N GLY A 144 -9.52 2.34 -8.31
CA GLY A 144 -10.32 3.52 -8.64
C GLY A 144 -9.78 4.84 -8.10
N ILE A 145 -8.59 4.86 -7.52
CA ILE A 145 -7.89 6.11 -7.21
C ILE A 145 -7.18 6.61 -8.47
N ARG A 146 -7.51 7.85 -8.86
CA ARG A 146 -6.90 8.46 -10.05
C ARG A 146 -5.44 8.79 -9.80
N ARG A 147 -4.56 8.33 -10.68
CA ARG A 147 -3.14 8.69 -10.65
C ARG A 147 -2.93 10.16 -11.06
N ASN A 148 -1.89 10.75 -10.52
CA ASN A 148 -1.44 12.07 -10.95
C ASN A 148 -0.93 12.01 -12.40
N LYS A 149 -1.13 13.10 -13.14
CA LYS A 149 -0.53 13.25 -14.46
C LYS A 149 0.99 13.38 -14.31
N GLU A 150 1.73 12.51 -14.97
CA GLU A 150 3.18 12.57 -15.02
C GLU A 150 3.62 13.27 -16.29
N LYS A 151 4.63 14.16 -16.16
CA LYS A 151 5.30 14.73 -17.32
C LYS A 151 6.45 13.81 -17.69
N SER A 152 6.43 13.34 -18.92
CA SER A 152 7.59 12.62 -19.50
C SER A 152 8.79 13.57 -19.60
N ARG A 153 9.98 13.01 -19.48
CA ARG A 153 11.20 13.75 -19.82
C ARG A 153 11.31 13.76 -21.33
N ASP A 154 11.26 14.94 -21.90
CA ASP A 154 11.39 15.20 -23.34
C ASP A 154 12.70 15.94 -23.68
N ARG A 155 13.54 16.19 -22.66
CA ARG A 155 14.84 16.84 -22.82
C ARG A 155 15.84 15.86 -23.46
N PHE A 156 16.31 16.20 -24.64
CA PHE A 156 17.41 15.55 -25.35
C PHE A 156 18.42 16.63 -25.81
N ILE A 157 19.63 16.22 -26.16
CA ILE A 157 20.65 17.12 -26.64
C ILE A 157 20.20 17.64 -28.01
N GLN A 158 20.07 18.96 -28.13
CA GLN A 158 19.67 19.61 -29.38
C GLN A 158 20.87 19.69 -30.33
N SER A 159 20.58 19.93 -31.63
CA SER A 159 21.62 19.97 -32.66
C SER A 159 22.68 21.06 -32.43
N ASP A 160 22.28 22.19 -31.86
CA ASP A 160 23.17 23.30 -31.51
C ASP A 160 24.04 23.00 -30.25
N GLU A 161 23.63 22.05 -29.43
CA GLU A 161 24.36 21.62 -28.22
C GLU A 161 25.39 20.50 -28.52
N LEU A 162 25.21 19.77 -29.63
CA LEU A 162 26.08 18.64 -30.00
C LEU A 162 27.57 19.02 -30.09
N PRO A 163 27.98 20.15 -30.71
CA PRO A 163 29.41 20.53 -30.79
C PRO A 163 30.01 20.71 -29.38
N ARG A 164 29.28 21.35 -28.45
CA ARG A 164 29.74 21.54 -27.07
C ARG A 164 29.81 20.23 -26.31
N PHE A 165 28.86 19.32 -26.56
CA PHE A 165 28.85 17.99 -25.96
C PHE A 165 30.10 17.19 -26.42
N PHE A 166 30.38 17.11 -27.70
CA PHE A 166 31.58 16.42 -28.23
C PHE A 166 32.88 17.06 -27.77
N GLN A 167 32.93 18.40 -27.69
CA GLN A 167 34.10 19.09 -27.16
C GLN A 167 34.34 18.75 -25.68
N ALA A 168 33.29 18.65 -24.88
CA ALA A 168 33.41 18.23 -23.47
C ALA A 168 33.84 16.76 -23.38
N LEU A 169 33.28 15.89 -24.21
CA LEU A 169 33.61 14.48 -24.26
C LEU A 169 35.05 14.21 -24.69
N SER A 170 35.60 15.00 -25.63
CA SER A 170 36.99 14.89 -26.05
C SER A 170 38.01 15.26 -24.97
N LYS A 171 37.58 16.04 -23.97
CA LYS A 171 38.39 16.42 -22.78
C LYS A 171 38.27 15.43 -21.62
N GLU A 172 37.41 14.44 -21.73
CA GLU A 172 37.25 13.40 -20.70
C GLU A 172 38.53 12.56 -20.62
N PRO A 173 39.21 12.56 -19.44
CA PRO A 173 40.49 11.87 -19.31
C PRO A 173 40.35 10.35 -19.29
N ASN A 174 39.17 9.83 -18.92
CA ASN A 174 38.92 8.39 -18.87
C ASN A 174 38.40 7.90 -20.22
N GLU A 175 39.26 7.20 -20.96
CA GLU A 175 38.96 6.63 -22.28
C GLU A 175 37.75 5.69 -22.24
N THR A 176 37.64 4.85 -21.20
CA THR A 176 36.51 3.91 -21.05
C THR A 176 35.16 4.64 -20.92
N ILE A 177 35.13 5.75 -20.21
CA ILE A 177 33.91 6.59 -20.09
C ILE A 177 33.60 7.22 -21.45
N ARG A 178 34.59 7.77 -22.11
CA ARG A 178 34.46 8.39 -23.45
C ARG A 178 33.88 7.40 -24.45
N ASP A 179 34.49 6.23 -24.57
CA ASP A 179 34.09 5.19 -25.51
C ASP A 179 32.70 4.63 -25.16
N TYR A 180 32.41 4.43 -23.89
CA TYR A 180 31.08 4.02 -23.45
C TYR A 180 29.99 5.03 -23.86
N VAL A 181 30.25 6.34 -23.68
CA VAL A 181 29.29 7.38 -24.07
C VAL A 181 29.09 7.41 -25.57
N LEU A 182 30.17 7.31 -26.35
CA LEU A 182 30.11 7.26 -27.82
C LEU A 182 29.33 6.04 -28.32
N ILE A 183 29.65 4.86 -27.81
CA ILE A 183 28.94 3.61 -28.18
C ILE A 183 27.46 3.72 -27.80
N SER A 184 27.17 4.21 -26.60
CA SER A 184 25.78 4.38 -26.13
C SER A 184 25.00 5.37 -27.01
N LEU A 185 25.66 6.46 -27.46
CA LEU A 185 25.04 7.46 -28.31
C LEU A 185 24.77 6.89 -29.73
N LEU A 186 25.72 6.18 -30.28
CA LEU A 186 25.62 5.62 -31.64
C LEU A 186 24.66 4.42 -31.73
N THR A 187 24.60 3.61 -30.69
CA THR A 187 23.77 2.39 -30.68
C THR A 187 22.40 2.58 -30.03
N GLY A 188 22.20 3.63 -29.23
CA GLY A 188 20.99 3.79 -28.40
C GLY A 188 20.86 2.73 -27.32
N ALA A 189 21.90 1.95 -27.06
CA ALA A 189 21.89 0.89 -26.06
C ALA A 189 21.78 1.45 -24.65
N ARG A 190 20.91 0.83 -23.83
CA ARG A 190 20.81 1.17 -22.42
C ARG A 190 21.83 0.36 -21.61
N ARG A 191 22.39 0.98 -20.59
CA ARG A 191 23.13 0.26 -19.57
C ARG A 191 22.16 -0.69 -18.85
N SER A 192 22.31 -1.99 -19.02
CA SER A 192 21.56 -3.05 -18.34
C SER A 192 22.23 -3.39 -17.01
#